data_f8adf910018d250e0026e4de49b1d681
#
_entry.id   f8adf910018d250e0026e4de49b1d681
#
_cell.length_a   1.000
_cell.length_b   1.000
_cell.length_c   1.000
_cell.angle_alpha   90.00
_cell.angle_beta   90.00
_cell.angle_gamma   90.00
#
_symmetry.space_group_name_H-M   'P 1'
#
loop_
_entity.id
_entity.type
_entity.pdbx_description
1 polymer ?
#
loop_
_entity_poly.entity_id
_entity_poly.type
_entity_poly.pdbx_seq_one_letter_code
_entity_poly.pdbx_strand_id
1 'polypeptide(L)'
;MISSDIISSGGIDNILKDLYIDESQLEYQRKRYINALNRFTQLYGEGDVLIFSAPGRSEIGGNHTDHQNGKVLAASINLDIIAVVRPVNSKESVSEEGSLSGHSGVNAGIIRIVSDDYPMIQVSLSDTDINKEEYSTTKALVKGVTAGFKKNGFKTGAFDAFITSDVPMGAGLSSSAAFETLIGTIQSHIYNAGKVSAEDIAVIGQMAENEYFGKPCGLMDQMACSVGNMVYIDFNNKENPAVNKLDVDIKKFGYSLCITDTKGSHKDLTDDYADIRQEMNAVAGYFGQEVLRGITLKDILDNFKELQEKFGDRSILRAVHFIEENDRVENEVKALTSGNIDEFLRLVSKSGDSSYKYLQNIYSTKDTANQGISLGLMMSEIFLGDNGSYSNGAYSNGVCRVHGGGFAGTILAIVKDNAVDEYRRNMDKIFGDGASMILQIRHCGGVRII
;
A
#
# COMPACT_ATOMS: atom_id res chain seq x y z
N MET A 1 -31.71 4.49 7.43
CA MET A 1 -31.30 5.10 6.13
C MET A 1 -30.27 6.16 6.41
N ILE A 2 -29.08 6.04 5.83
CA ILE A 2 -28.04 7.07 5.94
C ILE A 2 -28.37 8.17 4.96
N SER A 3 -28.47 9.40 5.45
CA SER A 3 -28.69 10.56 4.61
C SER A 3 -27.47 11.49 4.64
N SER A 4 -27.32 12.31 3.62
CA SER A 4 -26.33 13.40 3.60
C SER A 4 -26.46 14.33 4.81
N ASP A 5 -27.66 14.46 5.37
CA ASP A 5 -27.95 15.27 6.55
C ASP A 5 -27.28 14.72 7.82
N ILE A 6 -27.24 13.38 7.99
CA ILE A 6 -26.56 12.73 9.11
C ILE A 6 -25.05 13.03 9.05
N ILE A 7 -24.46 12.93 7.86
CA ILE A 7 -23.03 13.22 7.66
C ILE A 7 -22.75 14.72 7.86
N SER A 8 -23.61 15.58 7.29
CA SER A 8 -23.46 17.05 7.40
C SER A 8 -23.58 17.55 8.83
N SER A 9 -24.46 16.92 9.63
CA SER A 9 -24.67 17.28 11.04
C SER A 9 -23.59 16.71 11.98
N GLY A 10 -22.58 16.01 11.46
CA GLY A 10 -21.48 15.44 12.25
C GLY A 10 -21.76 14.06 12.84
N GLY A 11 -22.78 13.35 12.35
CA GLY A 11 -23.16 12.03 12.86
C GLY A 11 -22.11 10.94 12.75
N ILE A 12 -21.05 11.16 11.92
CA ILE A 12 -19.92 10.23 11.75
C ILE A 12 -18.57 10.84 12.14
N ASP A 13 -18.56 12.03 12.73
CA ASP A 13 -17.32 12.78 13.01
C ASP A 13 -16.32 12.03 13.86
N ASN A 14 -16.78 11.31 14.88
CA ASN A 14 -15.88 10.53 15.73
C ASN A 14 -15.16 9.45 14.92
N ILE A 15 -15.88 8.80 14.00
CA ILE A 15 -15.30 7.79 13.12
C ILE A 15 -14.30 8.44 12.15
N LEU A 16 -14.65 9.59 11.56
CA LEU A 16 -13.75 10.32 10.66
C LEU A 16 -12.48 10.80 11.37
N LYS A 17 -12.60 11.27 12.62
CA LYS A 17 -11.43 11.66 13.44
C LYS A 17 -10.51 10.47 13.72
N ASP A 18 -11.06 9.31 14.02
CA ASP A 18 -10.29 8.09 14.25
C ASP A 18 -9.58 7.60 12.97
N LEU A 19 -10.21 7.78 11.80
CA LEU A 19 -9.66 7.33 10.53
C LEU A 19 -8.56 8.27 9.99
N TYR A 20 -8.83 9.57 10.03
CA TYR A 20 -7.98 10.56 9.37
C TYR A 20 -7.04 11.28 10.32
N ILE A 21 -7.27 11.19 11.64
CA ILE A 21 -6.40 11.67 12.74
C ILE A 21 -6.24 13.19 12.75
N ASP A 22 -6.07 13.82 11.59
CA ASP A 22 -5.95 15.27 11.44
C ASP A 22 -7.33 15.94 11.39
N GLU A 23 -7.68 16.65 12.46
CA GLU A 23 -8.97 17.36 12.55
C GLU A 23 -9.15 18.42 11.45
N SER A 24 -8.08 18.96 10.88
CA SER A 24 -8.17 19.90 9.75
C SER A 24 -8.77 19.27 8.50
N GLN A 25 -8.70 17.96 8.35
CA GLN A 25 -9.25 17.20 7.24
C GLN A 25 -10.75 16.89 7.38
N LEU A 26 -11.34 17.10 8.57
CA LEU A 26 -12.69 16.66 8.86
C LEU A 26 -13.74 17.26 7.91
N GLU A 27 -13.63 18.55 7.59
CA GLU A 27 -14.57 19.21 6.66
C GLU A 27 -14.42 18.68 5.22
N TYR A 28 -13.18 18.46 4.79
CA TYR A 28 -12.89 17.83 3.49
C TYR A 28 -13.49 16.43 3.41
N GLN A 29 -13.27 15.62 4.42
CA GLN A 29 -13.75 14.24 4.44
C GLN A 29 -15.29 14.18 4.50
N ARG A 30 -15.96 15.03 5.28
CA ARG A 30 -17.43 15.11 5.26
C ARG A 30 -17.95 15.39 3.84
N LYS A 31 -17.37 16.37 3.14
CA LYS A 31 -17.77 16.70 1.76
C LYS A 31 -17.54 15.52 0.83
N ARG A 32 -16.41 14.81 0.97
CA ARG A 32 -16.07 13.64 0.17
C ARG A 32 -17.09 12.51 0.36
N TYR A 33 -17.45 12.19 1.61
CA TYR A 33 -18.46 11.16 1.91
C TYR A 33 -19.85 11.54 1.41
N ILE A 34 -20.25 12.82 1.55
CA ILE A 34 -21.53 13.32 1.02
C ILE A 34 -21.55 13.22 -0.50
N ASN A 35 -20.46 13.60 -1.18
CA ASN A 35 -20.36 13.51 -2.62
C ASN A 35 -20.45 12.06 -3.09
N ALA A 36 -19.77 11.13 -2.42
CA ALA A 36 -19.85 9.71 -2.73
C ALA A 36 -21.27 9.16 -2.58
N LEU A 37 -21.97 9.52 -1.50
CA LEU A 37 -23.36 9.14 -1.28
C LEU A 37 -24.30 9.70 -2.37
N ASN A 38 -24.15 10.96 -2.72
CA ASN A 38 -24.96 11.61 -3.76
C ASN A 38 -24.71 10.96 -5.14
N ARG A 39 -23.46 10.65 -5.46
CA ARG A 39 -23.10 9.95 -6.72
C ARG A 39 -23.68 8.56 -6.77
N PHE A 40 -23.60 7.81 -5.66
CA PHE A 40 -24.26 6.50 -5.54
C PHE A 40 -25.75 6.61 -5.79
N THR A 41 -26.43 7.56 -5.14
CA THR A 41 -27.88 7.78 -5.29
C THR A 41 -28.28 8.14 -6.72
N GLN A 42 -27.48 8.97 -7.40
CA GLN A 42 -27.71 9.30 -8.82
C GLN A 42 -27.59 8.08 -9.73
N LEU A 43 -26.69 7.14 -9.43
CA LEU A 43 -26.42 5.96 -10.25
C LEU A 43 -27.42 4.82 -10.01
N TYR A 44 -27.78 4.60 -8.75
CA TYR A 44 -28.50 3.40 -8.32
C TYR A 44 -29.82 3.69 -7.59
N GLY A 45 -30.20 4.96 -7.46
CA GLY A 45 -31.41 5.37 -6.75
C GLY A 45 -31.24 5.38 -5.23
N GLU A 46 -32.25 5.89 -4.52
CA GLU A 46 -32.34 5.93 -3.06
C GLU A 46 -32.45 4.53 -2.46
N GLY A 47 -32.08 4.37 -1.20
CA GLY A 47 -32.19 3.14 -0.43
C GLY A 47 -31.16 3.04 0.68
N ASP A 48 -31.22 1.95 1.44
CA ASP A 48 -30.25 1.69 2.50
C ASP A 48 -28.89 1.32 1.88
N VAL A 49 -27.85 1.99 2.35
CA VAL A 49 -26.47 1.78 1.92
C VAL A 49 -25.55 1.55 3.10
N LEU A 50 -24.42 0.94 2.82
CA LEU A 50 -23.29 0.77 3.73
C LEU A 50 -22.12 1.59 3.19
N ILE A 51 -21.25 2.06 4.08
CA ILE A 51 -20.05 2.79 3.69
C ILE A 51 -18.83 2.06 4.22
N PHE A 52 -17.83 1.89 3.37
CA PHE A 52 -16.56 1.22 3.66
C PHE A 52 -15.39 2.11 3.33
N SER A 53 -14.26 1.86 4.00
CA SER A 53 -13.00 2.51 3.75
C SER A 53 -11.85 1.52 3.88
N ALA A 54 -10.86 1.62 2.98
CA ALA A 54 -9.61 0.87 3.08
C ALA A 54 -8.42 1.80 2.80
N PRO A 55 -7.41 1.83 3.68
CA PRO A 55 -6.25 2.71 3.56
C PRO A 55 -5.27 2.23 2.48
N GLY A 56 -4.48 3.17 1.95
CA GLY A 56 -3.19 2.87 1.37
C GLY A 56 -2.15 2.54 2.44
N ARG A 57 -0.90 2.31 2.02
CA ARG A 57 0.21 2.00 2.93
C ARG A 57 1.47 2.77 2.58
N SER A 58 2.33 2.96 3.58
CA SER A 58 3.72 3.39 3.42
C SER A 58 4.68 2.29 3.84
N GLU A 59 5.74 2.05 3.07
CA GLU A 59 6.86 1.22 3.48
C GLU A 59 7.78 2.04 4.39
N ILE A 60 8.08 1.53 5.57
CA ILE A 60 8.95 2.20 6.55
C ILE A 60 10.36 1.59 6.51
N GLY A 61 10.47 0.26 6.45
CA GLY A 61 11.72 -0.48 6.37
C GLY A 61 11.55 -1.82 5.69
N GLY A 62 12.65 -2.44 5.26
CA GLY A 62 12.62 -3.74 4.59
C GLY A 62 12.47 -3.64 3.08
N ASN A 63 13.16 -2.68 2.46
CA ASN A 63 13.08 -2.47 1.02
C ASN A 63 13.52 -3.71 0.23
N HIS A 64 12.61 -4.27 -0.59
CA HIS A 64 12.83 -5.48 -1.40
C HIS A 64 13.22 -6.74 -0.60
N THR A 65 12.76 -6.87 0.66
CA THR A 65 13.03 -8.08 1.44
C THR A 65 11.91 -9.12 1.38
N ASP A 66 10.68 -8.71 1.12
CA ASP A 66 9.48 -9.56 1.15
C ASP A 66 9.53 -10.71 0.15
N HIS A 67 10.00 -10.48 -1.08
CA HIS A 67 10.14 -11.51 -2.12
C HIS A 67 11.30 -12.49 -1.86
N GLN A 68 12.11 -12.27 -0.82
CA GLN A 68 13.17 -13.15 -0.32
C GLN A 68 12.82 -13.77 1.05
N ASN A 69 11.54 -13.81 1.40
CA ASN A 69 11.02 -14.25 2.69
C ASN A 69 11.63 -13.47 3.88
N GLY A 70 11.92 -12.20 3.68
CA GLY A 70 12.52 -11.31 4.67
C GLY A 70 11.52 -10.70 5.65
N LYS A 71 11.96 -9.64 6.30
CA LYS A 71 11.20 -8.85 7.28
C LYS A 71 10.91 -7.48 6.71
N VAL A 72 9.72 -6.95 6.99
CA VAL A 72 9.33 -5.61 6.58
C VAL A 72 8.67 -4.86 7.73
N LEU A 73 8.78 -3.54 7.71
CA LEU A 73 8.05 -2.61 8.55
C LEU A 73 7.24 -1.69 7.64
N ALA A 74 5.93 -1.75 7.74
CA ALA A 74 5.02 -0.96 6.92
C ALA A 74 3.93 -0.32 7.80
N ALA A 75 3.27 0.71 7.30
CA ALA A 75 2.18 1.37 8.01
C ALA A 75 1.01 1.67 7.07
N SER A 76 -0.21 1.45 7.54
CA SER A 76 -1.40 2.01 6.89
C SER A 76 -1.45 3.52 7.10
N ILE A 77 -1.99 4.23 6.11
CA ILE A 77 -1.98 5.69 6.08
C ILE A 77 -3.40 6.26 6.05
N ASN A 78 -3.51 7.55 6.37
CA ASN A 78 -4.78 8.28 6.36
C ASN A 78 -5.33 8.64 4.97
N LEU A 79 -4.63 8.27 3.89
CA LEU A 79 -5.18 8.31 2.54
C LEU A 79 -5.85 6.96 2.25
N ASP A 80 -7.09 7.00 1.77
CA ASP A 80 -7.89 5.79 1.60
C ASP A 80 -8.73 5.78 0.33
N ILE A 81 -9.31 4.62 0.08
CA ILE A 81 -10.38 4.41 -0.88
C ILE A 81 -11.67 4.20 -0.10
N ILE A 82 -12.73 4.94 -0.42
CA ILE A 82 -14.05 4.77 0.18
C ILE A 82 -15.05 4.22 -0.83
N ALA A 83 -16.00 3.42 -0.34
CA ALA A 83 -17.11 2.88 -1.13
C ALA A 83 -18.46 3.10 -0.44
N VAL A 84 -19.43 3.59 -1.20
CA VAL A 84 -20.84 3.51 -0.86
C VAL A 84 -21.41 2.28 -1.55
N VAL A 85 -22.05 1.38 -0.79
CA VAL A 85 -22.37 0.03 -1.25
C VAL A 85 -23.80 -0.35 -0.90
N ARG A 86 -24.50 -1.00 -1.82
CA ARG A 86 -25.80 -1.64 -1.58
C ARG A 86 -25.75 -3.12 -2.00
N PRO A 87 -26.04 -4.05 -1.06
CA PRO A 87 -26.17 -5.47 -1.41
C PRO A 87 -27.30 -5.69 -2.42
N VAL A 88 -27.08 -6.56 -3.39
CA VAL A 88 -28.13 -6.97 -4.34
C VAL A 88 -28.67 -8.33 -3.92
N ASN A 89 -29.92 -8.36 -3.45
CA ASN A 89 -30.58 -9.60 -3.04
C ASN A 89 -31.14 -10.35 -4.24
N SER A 90 -30.91 -11.65 -4.31
CA SER A 90 -31.43 -12.54 -5.35
C SER A 90 -32.97 -12.66 -5.39
N LYS A 91 -33.67 -12.06 -4.42
CA LYS A 91 -35.14 -12.11 -4.29
C LYS A 91 -35.90 -10.93 -4.89
N GLU A 92 -35.23 -9.86 -5.31
CA GLU A 92 -35.85 -8.66 -5.86
C GLU A 92 -36.09 -8.70 -7.39
N SER A 93 -35.92 -9.86 -8.02
CA SER A 93 -36.03 -10.02 -9.48
C SER A 93 -37.40 -10.43 -9.99
N VAL A 94 -38.49 -10.21 -9.22
CA VAL A 94 -39.86 -10.45 -9.74
C VAL A 94 -40.77 -9.34 -9.27
N SER A 95 -40.95 -8.29 -10.05
CA SER A 95 -42.16 -7.48 -10.12
C SER A 95 -42.39 -7.11 -11.58
N GLU A 96 -43.49 -7.64 -12.11
CA GLU A 96 -43.98 -7.40 -13.45
C GLU A 96 -44.45 -5.95 -13.63
N GLU A 97 -44.27 -5.48 -14.88
CA GLU A 97 -45.01 -4.44 -15.59
C GLU A 97 -44.92 -2.97 -15.16
N GLY A 98 -44.36 -2.19 -16.06
CA GLY A 98 -44.84 -0.86 -16.40
C GLY A 98 -44.02 0.34 -15.93
N SER A 99 -42.80 0.51 -16.34
CA SER A 99 -42.23 1.85 -16.57
C SER A 99 -40.96 1.79 -17.41
N LEU A 100 -40.92 2.59 -18.46
CA LEU A 100 -39.78 2.79 -19.38
C LEU A 100 -38.69 3.57 -18.67
N SER A 101 -37.90 2.91 -17.83
CA SER A 101 -36.55 3.28 -17.47
C SER A 101 -35.74 1.97 -17.42
N GLY A 102 -35.06 1.67 -18.50
CA GLY A 102 -34.52 0.35 -18.79
C GLY A 102 -33.35 -0.05 -17.89
N HIS A 103 -33.59 -0.61 -16.73
CA HIS A 103 -32.58 -1.34 -15.92
C HIS A 103 -33.20 -2.33 -14.92
N SER A 104 -34.40 -2.86 -15.18
CA SER A 104 -35.02 -3.90 -14.35
C SER A 104 -34.99 -5.25 -15.08
N GLY A 105 -33.91 -5.97 -15.00
CA GLY A 105 -33.80 -7.32 -15.52
C GLY A 105 -32.64 -8.07 -14.88
N VAL A 106 -32.96 -9.01 -13.96
CA VAL A 106 -32.09 -10.12 -13.50
C VAL A 106 -30.61 -9.76 -13.27
N ASN A 107 -30.32 -9.03 -12.21
CA ASN A 107 -28.94 -8.75 -11.75
C ASN A 107 -28.53 -9.63 -10.55
N ALA A 108 -29.21 -10.72 -10.30
CA ALA A 108 -28.84 -11.69 -9.27
C ALA A 108 -27.49 -12.32 -9.66
N GLY A 109 -26.42 -11.89 -8.95
CA GLY A 109 -25.08 -12.45 -9.16
C GLY A 109 -24.08 -11.56 -9.91
N ILE A 110 -24.35 -10.27 -10.08
CA ILE A 110 -23.42 -9.31 -10.72
C ILE A 110 -22.97 -8.25 -9.71
N ILE A 111 -21.66 -8.10 -9.54
CA ILE A 111 -21.05 -6.96 -8.85
C ILE A 111 -20.94 -5.82 -9.87
N ARG A 112 -21.46 -4.63 -9.53
CA ARG A 112 -21.33 -3.42 -10.35
C ARG A 112 -20.62 -2.33 -9.56
N ILE A 113 -19.54 -1.83 -10.13
CA ILE A 113 -18.72 -0.78 -9.51
C ILE A 113 -18.55 0.37 -10.49
N VAL A 114 -18.84 1.57 -10.01
CA VAL A 114 -18.51 2.82 -10.70
C VAL A 114 -17.53 3.59 -9.82
N SER A 115 -16.47 4.09 -10.40
CA SER A 115 -15.58 5.07 -9.77
C SER A 115 -15.55 6.35 -10.62
N ASP A 116 -15.17 7.47 -10.00
CA ASP A 116 -14.99 8.72 -10.73
C ASP A 116 -14.10 8.46 -11.96
N ASP A 117 -14.42 9.08 -13.08
CA ASP A 117 -13.63 9.06 -14.33
C ASP A 117 -13.40 7.69 -15.01
N TYR A 118 -13.94 6.59 -14.47
CA TYR A 118 -13.76 5.25 -15.04
C TYR A 118 -15.09 4.63 -15.49
N PRO A 119 -15.08 3.82 -16.56
CA PRO A 119 -16.26 3.09 -16.99
C PRO A 119 -16.72 2.09 -15.92
N MET A 120 -18.04 1.80 -15.89
CA MET A 120 -18.62 0.83 -14.98
C MET A 120 -17.98 -0.55 -15.16
N ILE A 121 -17.54 -1.13 -14.04
CA ILE A 121 -17.04 -2.49 -13.95
C ILE A 121 -18.22 -3.41 -13.61
N GLN A 122 -18.34 -4.53 -14.34
CA GLN A 122 -19.32 -5.57 -14.07
C GLN A 122 -18.61 -6.92 -13.96
N VAL A 123 -18.82 -7.63 -12.87
CA VAL A 123 -18.27 -8.96 -12.62
C VAL A 123 -19.38 -9.92 -12.22
N SER A 124 -19.55 -10.98 -13.03
CA SER A 124 -20.50 -12.06 -12.69
C SER A 124 -19.91 -12.98 -11.62
N LEU A 125 -20.68 -13.29 -10.60
CA LEU A 125 -20.31 -14.29 -9.60
C LEU A 125 -20.16 -15.71 -10.16
N SER A 126 -20.75 -16.00 -11.34
CA SER A 126 -20.62 -17.30 -12.02
C SER A 126 -19.39 -17.37 -12.92
N ASP A 127 -18.79 -16.23 -13.30
CA ASP A 127 -17.60 -16.14 -14.15
C ASP A 127 -16.45 -15.53 -13.34
N THR A 128 -15.73 -16.38 -12.63
CA THR A 128 -14.57 -16.00 -11.82
C THR A 128 -13.28 -16.70 -12.30
N ASP A 129 -13.26 -17.21 -13.52
CA ASP A 129 -12.07 -17.84 -14.10
C ASP A 129 -11.03 -16.78 -14.51
N ILE A 130 -9.74 -17.18 -14.49
CA ILE A 130 -8.65 -16.33 -14.93
C ILE A 130 -8.78 -16.08 -16.44
N ASN A 131 -8.79 -14.82 -16.84
CA ASN A 131 -8.76 -14.40 -18.23
C ASN A 131 -7.56 -13.47 -18.46
N LYS A 132 -6.58 -13.93 -19.24
CA LYS A 132 -5.37 -13.15 -19.54
C LYS A 132 -5.63 -11.86 -20.32
N GLU A 133 -6.74 -11.77 -21.04
CA GLU A 133 -7.13 -10.55 -21.75
C GLU A 133 -7.61 -9.45 -20.78
N GLU A 134 -7.96 -9.83 -19.54
CA GLU A 134 -8.33 -8.90 -18.47
C GLU A 134 -7.13 -8.47 -17.59
N TYR A 135 -5.93 -8.97 -17.85
CA TYR A 135 -4.73 -8.59 -17.10
C TYR A 135 -4.55 -7.07 -17.08
N SER A 136 -4.03 -6.56 -15.96
CA SER A 136 -3.84 -5.12 -15.69
C SER A 136 -5.15 -4.31 -15.66
N THR A 137 -6.30 -4.94 -15.44
CA THR A 137 -7.60 -4.27 -15.30
C THR A 137 -8.14 -4.37 -13.86
N THR A 138 -8.82 -3.33 -13.41
CA THR A 138 -9.51 -3.34 -12.12
C THR A 138 -10.58 -4.44 -12.04
N LYS A 139 -11.18 -4.82 -13.19
CA LYS A 139 -12.13 -5.93 -13.28
C LYS A 139 -11.49 -7.25 -12.84
N ALA A 140 -10.24 -7.50 -13.26
CA ALA A 140 -9.50 -8.70 -12.89
C ALA A 140 -9.27 -8.77 -11.37
N LEU A 141 -8.97 -7.65 -10.70
CA LEU A 141 -8.83 -7.61 -9.23
C LEU A 141 -10.15 -7.98 -8.53
N VAL A 142 -11.30 -7.45 -8.97
CA VAL A 142 -12.61 -7.80 -8.39
C VAL A 142 -12.91 -9.29 -8.59
N LYS A 143 -12.63 -9.83 -9.78
CA LYS A 143 -12.76 -11.28 -10.07
C LYS A 143 -11.86 -12.10 -9.16
N GLY A 144 -10.58 -11.72 -9.03
CA GLY A 144 -9.60 -12.42 -8.22
C GLY A 144 -9.97 -12.45 -6.74
N VAL A 145 -10.35 -11.31 -6.14
CA VAL A 145 -10.82 -11.27 -4.76
C VAL A 145 -12.05 -12.15 -4.57
N THR A 146 -13.03 -12.07 -5.49
CA THR A 146 -14.25 -12.90 -5.43
C THR A 146 -13.93 -14.38 -5.53
N ALA A 147 -13.03 -14.78 -6.44
CA ALA A 147 -12.57 -16.17 -6.58
C ALA A 147 -11.82 -16.66 -5.34
N GLY A 148 -10.96 -15.80 -4.77
CA GLY A 148 -10.22 -16.10 -3.55
C GLY A 148 -11.13 -16.36 -2.35
N PHE A 149 -12.16 -15.55 -2.16
CA PHE A 149 -13.17 -15.80 -1.13
C PHE A 149 -13.80 -17.18 -1.31
N LYS A 150 -14.25 -17.54 -2.53
CA LYS A 150 -14.83 -18.87 -2.81
C LYS A 150 -13.85 -20.00 -2.54
N LYS A 151 -12.59 -19.86 -3.00
CA LYS A 151 -11.53 -20.87 -2.85
C LYS A 151 -11.25 -21.17 -1.37
N ASN A 152 -11.37 -20.15 -0.51
CA ASN A 152 -11.20 -20.28 0.93
C ASN A 152 -12.50 -20.63 1.70
N GLY A 153 -13.59 -20.96 0.99
CA GLY A 153 -14.84 -21.38 1.59
C GLY A 153 -15.70 -20.26 2.16
N PHE A 154 -15.37 -18.99 1.89
CA PHE A 154 -16.14 -17.84 2.29
C PHE A 154 -17.30 -17.59 1.31
N LYS A 155 -18.38 -17.00 1.83
CA LYS A 155 -19.52 -16.59 1.00
C LYS A 155 -19.18 -15.35 0.18
N THR A 156 -19.70 -15.31 -1.04
CA THR A 156 -19.63 -14.15 -1.91
C THR A 156 -21.02 -13.73 -2.37
N GLY A 157 -21.21 -12.46 -2.65
CA GLY A 157 -22.49 -11.96 -3.15
C GLY A 157 -22.34 -10.71 -4.01
N ALA A 158 -23.43 -10.37 -4.67
CA ALA A 158 -23.54 -9.24 -5.56
C ALA A 158 -23.80 -7.94 -4.82
N PHE A 159 -23.23 -6.85 -5.30
CA PHE A 159 -23.46 -5.51 -4.75
C PHE A 159 -23.27 -4.44 -5.84
N ASP A 160 -23.90 -3.30 -5.62
CA ASP A 160 -23.66 -2.07 -6.34
C ASP A 160 -22.76 -1.18 -5.49
N ALA A 161 -21.77 -0.56 -6.10
CA ALA A 161 -20.85 0.34 -5.41
C ALA A 161 -20.50 1.58 -6.24
N PHE A 162 -20.38 2.72 -5.54
CA PHE A 162 -19.65 3.88 -6.03
C PHE A 162 -18.40 4.05 -5.17
N ILE A 163 -17.25 4.21 -5.83
CA ILE A 163 -15.93 4.26 -5.18
C ILE A 163 -15.22 5.56 -5.54
N THR A 164 -14.55 6.18 -4.57
CA THR A 164 -13.63 7.31 -4.78
C THR A 164 -12.37 7.15 -3.95
N SER A 165 -11.23 7.63 -4.44
CA SER A 165 -9.92 7.38 -3.86
C SER A 165 -9.12 8.67 -3.64
N ASP A 166 -8.55 8.80 -2.43
CA ASP A 166 -7.49 9.77 -2.12
C ASP A 166 -6.09 9.12 -2.19
N VAL A 167 -6.01 7.80 -2.43
CA VAL A 167 -4.71 7.14 -2.63
C VAL A 167 -4.24 7.39 -4.06
N PRO A 168 -3.18 8.18 -4.28
CA PRO A 168 -2.71 8.52 -5.61
C PRO A 168 -2.21 7.26 -6.34
N MET A 169 -2.61 7.10 -7.61
CA MET A 169 -2.08 6.04 -8.47
C MET A 169 -0.64 6.33 -8.86
N GLY A 170 0.21 5.33 -8.83
CA GLY A 170 1.62 5.45 -9.22
C GLY A 170 2.52 6.16 -8.20
N ALA A 171 1.99 6.65 -7.09
CA ALA A 171 2.76 7.29 -6.01
C ALA A 171 3.36 6.30 -5.00
N GLY A 172 3.43 5.01 -5.31
CA GLY A 172 4.01 4.01 -4.42
C GLY A 172 3.21 3.75 -3.12
N LEU A 173 1.96 4.25 -2.99
CA LEU A 173 1.12 4.12 -1.79
C LEU A 173 0.12 2.96 -1.88
N SER A 174 0.30 2.05 -2.83
CA SER A 174 -0.44 0.78 -3.01
C SER A 174 -1.95 0.94 -3.20
N SER A 175 -2.35 1.74 -4.19
CA SER A 175 -3.76 1.89 -4.55
C SER A 175 -4.42 0.55 -4.94
N SER A 176 -3.70 -0.40 -5.58
CA SER A 176 -4.22 -1.74 -5.89
C SER A 176 -4.54 -2.54 -4.63
N ALA A 177 -3.61 -2.63 -3.68
CA ALA A 177 -3.80 -3.35 -2.42
C ALA A 177 -4.91 -2.72 -1.56
N ALA A 178 -5.01 -1.38 -1.54
CA ALA A 178 -6.12 -0.68 -0.88
C ALA A 178 -7.47 -1.05 -1.52
N PHE A 179 -7.54 -1.12 -2.85
CA PHE A 179 -8.74 -1.53 -3.58
C PHE A 179 -9.11 -2.99 -3.32
N GLU A 180 -8.15 -3.91 -3.35
CA GLU A 180 -8.33 -5.34 -3.03
C GLU A 180 -8.86 -5.51 -1.60
N THR A 181 -8.23 -4.80 -0.64
CA THR A 181 -8.66 -4.75 0.76
C THR A 181 -10.10 -4.23 0.88
N LEU A 182 -10.46 -3.17 0.13
CA LEU A 182 -11.82 -2.63 0.14
C LEU A 182 -12.83 -3.66 -0.33
N ILE A 183 -12.59 -4.33 -1.47
CA ILE A 183 -13.49 -5.37 -2.00
C ILE A 183 -13.59 -6.55 -1.03
N GLY A 184 -12.47 -7.00 -0.45
CA GLY A 184 -12.43 -8.05 0.58
C GLY A 184 -13.22 -7.67 1.82
N THR A 185 -13.08 -6.42 2.31
CA THR A 185 -13.81 -5.89 3.46
C THR A 185 -15.33 -5.85 3.19
N ILE A 186 -15.75 -5.41 1.99
CA ILE A 186 -17.17 -5.42 1.58
C ILE A 186 -17.72 -6.85 1.61
N GLN A 187 -17.04 -7.81 0.98
CA GLN A 187 -17.46 -9.21 0.95
C GLN A 187 -17.49 -9.84 2.36
N SER A 188 -16.50 -9.51 3.21
CA SER A 188 -16.44 -9.96 4.59
C SER A 188 -17.66 -9.48 5.38
N HIS A 189 -17.92 -8.19 5.36
CA HIS A 189 -18.99 -7.62 6.21
C HIS A 189 -20.40 -7.96 5.73
N ILE A 190 -20.64 -7.94 4.42
CA ILE A 190 -22.00 -8.15 3.88
C ILE A 190 -22.39 -9.63 3.91
N TYR A 191 -21.44 -10.52 3.54
CA TYR A 191 -21.78 -11.93 3.31
C TYR A 191 -21.20 -12.90 4.34
N ASN A 192 -20.25 -12.44 5.17
CA ASN A 192 -19.56 -13.26 6.17
C ASN A 192 -19.63 -12.66 7.59
N ALA A 193 -20.53 -11.71 7.83
CA ALA A 193 -20.73 -11.04 9.13
C ALA A 193 -19.44 -10.40 9.70
N GLY A 194 -18.52 -9.94 8.84
CA GLY A 194 -17.25 -9.33 9.22
C GLY A 194 -16.24 -10.31 9.83
N LYS A 195 -16.37 -11.62 9.60
CA LYS A 195 -15.55 -12.66 10.25
C LYS A 195 -14.33 -13.12 9.44
N VAL A 196 -14.19 -12.67 8.20
CA VAL A 196 -12.96 -12.94 7.44
C VAL A 196 -11.87 -12.05 8.03
N SER A 197 -10.74 -12.65 8.42
CA SER A 197 -9.65 -11.92 9.07
C SER A 197 -8.97 -10.93 8.10
N ALA A 198 -8.28 -9.95 8.66
CA ALA A 198 -7.51 -8.99 7.85
C ALA A 198 -6.40 -9.69 7.07
N GLU A 199 -5.79 -10.70 7.69
CA GLU A 199 -4.74 -11.53 7.10
C GLU A 199 -5.28 -12.35 5.91
N ASP A 200 -6.46 -12.98 6.06
CA ASP A 200 -7.11 -13.71 4.96
C ASP A 200 -7.43 -12.77 3.79
N ILE A 201 -7.96 -11.56 4.08
CA ILE A 201 -8.24 -10.55 3.06
C ILE A 201 -6.94 -10.17 2.32
N ALA A 202 -5.84 -10.00 3.05
CA ALA A 202 -4.54 -9.67 2.46
C ALA A 202 -4.02 -10.78 1.54
N VAL A 203 -4.06 -12.04 1.98
CA VAL A 203 -3.64 -13.20 1.18
C VAL A 203 -4.50 -13.35 -0.08
N ILE A 204 -5.80 -13.15 0.04
CA ILE A 204 -6.73 -13.18 -1.10
C ILE A 204 -6.42 -12.03 -2.07
N GLY A 205 -6.13 -10.83 -1.57
CA GLY A 205 -5.73 -9.67 -2.38
C GLY A 205 -4.45 -9.96 -3.17
N GLN A 206 -3.41 -10.48 -2.52
CA GLN A 206 -2.17 -10.86 -3.19
C GLN A 206 -2.40 -11.91 -4.29
N MET A 207 -3.22 -12.93 -4.02
CA MET A 207 -3.57 -13.91 -5.04
C MET A 207 -4.27 -13.23 -6.23
N ALA A 208 -5.18 -12.28 -5.97
CA ALA A 208 -5.86 -11.55 -7.04
C ALA A 208 -4.87 -10.72 -7.89
N GLU A 209 -3.89 -10.06 -7.27
CA GLU A 209 -2.87 -9.28 -7.99
C GLU A 209 -1.94 -10.19 -8.79
N ASN A 210 -1.49 -11.32 -8.23
CA ASN A 210 -0.55 -12.22 -8.88
C ASN A 210 -1.20 -13.04 -10.01
N GLU A 211 -2.37 -13.65 -9.76
CA GLU A 211 -2.96 -14.62 -10.67
C GLU A 211 -3.94 -13.98 -11.67
N TYR A 212 -4.72 -12.99 -11.24
CA TYR A 212 -5.78 -12.37 -12.05
C TYR A 212 -5.33 -11.07 -12.71
N PHE A 213 -4.64 -10.21 -11.97
CA PHE A 213 -4.11 -8.97 -12.53
C PHE A 213 -2.83 -9.18 -13.34
N GLY A 214 -2.09 -10.26 -13.03
CA GLY A 214 -0.88 -10.66 -13.72
C GLY A 214 0.38 -9.90 -13.32
N LYS A 215 0.38 -9.26 -12.16
CA LYS A 215 1.54 -8.54 -11.61
C LYS A 215 2.08 -9.27 -10.38
N PRO A 216 3.24 -9.93 -10.48
CA PRO A 216 3.87 -10.57 -9.33
C PRO A 216 4.23 -9.55 -8.24
N CYS A 217 3.68 -9.73 -7.05
CA CYS A 217 3.96 -8.90 -5.88
C CYS A 217 4.23 -9.74 -4.62
N GLY A 218 4.87 -9.14 -3.62
CA GLY A 218 4.93 -9.64 -2.25
C GLY A 218 3.61 -9.43 -1.52
N LEU A 219 3.54 -9.81 -0.24
CA LEU A 219 2.32 -9.71 0.58
C LEU A 219 2.31 -8.45 1.49
N MET A 220 3.39 -7.67 1.51
CA MET A 220 3.52 -6.50 2.40
C MET A 220 2.39 -5.50 2.21
N ASP A 221 2.09 -5.16 0.97
CA ASP A 221 1.14 -4.10 0.62
C ASP A 221 -0.27 -4.42 1.10
N GLN A 222 -0.75 -5.61 0.76
CA GLN A 222 -2.08 -6.08 1.14
C GLN A 222 -2.18 -6.26 2.66
N MET A 223 -1.12 -6.75 3.30
CA MET A 223 -1.10 -6.96 4.75
C MET A 223 -1.18 -5.61 5.49
N ALA A 224 -0.39 -4.63 5.09
CA ALA A 224 -0.42 -3.30 5.71
C ALA A 224 -1.77 -2.61 5.50
N CYS A 225 -2.36 -2.65 4.30
CA CYS A 225 -3.67 -2.08 4.01
C CYS A 225 -4.79 -2.77 4.79
N SER A 226 -4.73 -4.09 4.96
CA SER A 226 -5.80 -4.88 5.62
C SER A 226 -5.74 -4.83 7.13
N VAL A 227 -4.55 -4.92 7.74
CA VAL A 227 -4.36 -5.01 9.20
C VAL A 227 -4.47 -3.64 9.87
N GLY A 228 -3.95 -2.60 9.22
CA GLY A 228 -3.92 -1.25 9.81
C GLY A 228 -2.79 -1.05 10.82
N ASN A 229 -2.59 0.20 11.25
CA ASN A 229 -1.51 0.63 12.12
C ASN A 229 -0.11 0.48 11.47
N MET A 230 0.95 0.51 12.27
CA MET A 230 2.27 0.07 11.86
C MET A 230 2.36 -1.44 12.09
N VAL A 231 2.84 -2.18 11.10
CA VAL A 231 2.95 -3.64 11.14
C VAL A 231 4.37 -4.08 10.84
N TYR A 232 4.90 -4.94 11.71
CA TYR A 232 6.09 -5.72 11.45
C TYR A 232 5.66 -7.08 10.92
N ILE A 233 6.20 -7.48 9.78
CA ILE A 233 5.85 -8.74 9.12
C ILE A 233 7.14 -9.53 8.91
N ASP A 234 7.18 -10.79 9.37
CA ASP A 234 8.25 -11.74 9.07
C ASP A 234 7.72 -12.83 8.13
N PHE A 235 8.20 -12.83 6.90
CA PHE A 235 7.84 -13.78 5.85
C PHE A 235 8.61 -15.10 5.90
N ASN A 236 9.27 -15.44 7.01
CA ASN A 236 10.00 -16.70 7.14
C ASN A 236 9.12 -17.92 6.81
N ASN A 237 7.86 -17.89 7.20
CA ASN A 237 6.84 -18.80 6.70
C ASN A 237 5.93 -18.05 5.72
N LYS A 238 6.14 -18.27 4.42
CA LYS A 238 5.42 -17.56 3.36
C LYS A 238 3.91 -17.83 3.36
N GLU A 239 3.50 -19.05 3.75
CA GLU A 239 2.09 -19.45 3.79
C GLU A 239 1.36 -18.87 5.02
N ASN A 240 2.10 -18.61 6.10
CA ASN A 240 1.56 -18.06 7.34
C ASN A 240 2.59 -17.09 7.96
N PRO A 241 2.75 -15.87 7.41
CA PRO A 241 3.71 -14.90 7.91
C PRO A 241 3.36 -14.47 9.34
N ALA A 242 4.39 -14.22 10.14
CA ALA A 242 4.18 -13.64 11.47
C ALA A 242 3.91 -12.14 11.35
N VAL A 243 2.71 -11.71 11.74
CA VAL A 243 2.27 -10.31 11.67
C VAL A 243 2.14 -9.75 13.07
N ASN A 244 2.88 -8.70 13.37
CA ASN A 244 2.83 -8.02 14.66
C ASN A 244 2.43 -6.56 14.48
N LYS A 245 1.28 -6.19 15.01
CA LYS A 245 0.81 -4.81 15.05
C LYS A 245 1.57 -4.04 16.13
N LEU A 246 2.16 -2.91 15.77
CA LEU A 246 2.90 -2.08 16.71
C LEU A 246 2.03 -0.89 17.15
N ASP A 247 1.85 -0.74 18.44
CA ASP A 247 1.17 0.45 19.03
C ASP A 247 2.18 1.60 19.17
N VAL A 248 2.63 2.11 18.02
CA VAL A 248 3.60 3.20 17.96
C VAL A 248 3.04 4.32 17.10
N ASP A 249 3.10 5.53 17.64
CA ASP A 249 2.73 6.76 16.95
C ASP A 249 3.97 7.67 16.86
N ILE A 250 4.47 7.85 15.64
CA ILE A 250 5.66 8.69 15.35
C ILE A 250 5.42 10.14 15.76
N LYS A 251 4.18 10.62 15.72
CA LYS A 251 3.78 11.95 16.17
C LYS A 251 4.10 12.19 17.66
N LYS A 252 4.00 11.17 18.50
CA LYS A 252 4.35 11.28 19.92
C LYS A 252 5.83 11.59 20.16
N PHE A 253 6.67 11.33 19.17
CA PHE A 253 8.09 11.69 19.19
C PHE A 253 8.39 13.03 18.52
N GLY A 254 7.37 13.76 18.05
CA GLY A 254 7.52 15.05 17.39
C GLY A 254 7.95 14.97 15.93
N TYR A 255 7.60 13.89 15.23
CA TYR A 255 7.92 13.68 13.83
C TYR A 255 6.67 13.36 13.00
N SER A 256 6.73 13.72 11.72
CA SER A 256 5.72 13.41 10.69
C SER A 256 6.34 12.61 9.56
N LEU A 257 5.55 11.72 8.95
CA LEU A 257 5.89 11.06 7.71
C LEU A 257 5.53 11.98 6.53
N CYS A 258 6.44 12.13 5.58
CA CYS A 258 6.22 12.85 4.34
C CYS A 258 6.55 11.94 3.16
N ILE A 259 5.64 11.83 2.20
CA ILE A 259 5.90 11.20 0.92
C ILE A 259 5.99 12.30 -0.15
N THR A 260 7.04 12.27 -0.96
CA THR A 260 7.18 13.18 -2.10
C THR A 260 7.19 12.38 -3.40
N ASP A 261 6.24 12.65 -4.27
CA ASP A 261 6.21 12.15 -5.64
C ASP A 261 7.23 12.92 -6.49
N THR A 262 8.27 12.23 -6.93
CA THR A 262 9.38 12.82 -7.70
C THR A 262 9.07 12.93 -9.20
N LYS A 263 7.83 12.65 -9.60
CA LYS A 263 7.31 12.72 -10.99
C LYS A 263 8.07 11.80 -11.97
N GLY A 264 8.78 10.81 -11.47
CA GLY A 264 9.42 9.78 -12.30
C GLY A 264 8.38 8.84 -12.93
N SER A 265 8.61 8.42 -14.17
CA SER A 265 7.76 7.45 -14.86
C SER A 265 8.19 6.02 -14.57
N HIS A 266 7.23 5.15 -14.24
CA HIS A 266 7.46 3.69 -14.11
C HIS A 266 7.46 2.96 -15.48
N LYS A 267 7.28 3.71 -16.57
CA LYS A 267 7.28 3.15 -17.92
C LYS A 267 8.65 2.54 -18.23
N ASP A 268 8.66 1.34 -18.78
CA ASP A 268 9.85 0.61 -19.22
C ASP A 268 10.84 0.18 -18.09
N LEU A 269 10.38 0.18 -16.81
CA LEU A 269 11.19 -0.24 -15.65
C LEU A 269 10.95 -1.69 -15.21
N THR A 270 10.10 -2.44 -15.89
CA THR A 270 9.73 -3.83 -15.52
C THR A 270 10.95 -4.74 -15.38
N ASP A 271 11.92 -4.61 -16.30
CA ASP A 271 13.15 -5.40 -16.26
C ASP A 271 14.00 -5.05 -15.05
N ASP A 272 14.14 -3.75 -14.71
CA ASP A 272 14.93 -3.29 -13.57
C ASP A 272 14.41 -3.86 -12.24
N TYR A 273 13.07 -3.94 -12.08
CA TYR A 273 12.45 -4.61 -10.94
C TYR A 273 12.66 -6.13 -10.95
N ALA A 274 12.54 -6.75 -12.13
CA ALA A 274 12.74 -8.20 -12.28
C ALA A 274 14.19 -8.59 -11.96
N ASP A 275 15.16 -7.79 -12.38
CA ASP A 275 16.59 -8.00 -12.14
C ASP A 275 16.91 -8.10 -10.64
N ILE A 276 16.27 -7.29 -9.79
CA ILE A 276 16.52 -7.34 -8.33
C ILE A 276 16.23 -8.76 -7.82
N ARG A 277 15.05 -9.28 -8.12
CA ARG A 277 14.64 -10.60 -7.66
C ARG A 277 15.47 -11.71 -8.28
N GLN A 278 15.74 -11.62 -9.58
CA GLN A 278 16.50 -12.64 -10.30
C GLN A 278 17.94 -12.76 -9.78
N GLU A 279 18.62 -11.65 -9.54
CA GLU A 279 19.98 -11.63 -9.03
C GLU A 279 20.08 -12.14 -7.60
N MET A 280 19.13 -11.77 -6.73
CA MET A 280 19.05 -12.32 -5.38
C MET A 280 18.80 -13.83 -5.40
N ASN A 281 17.88 -14.31 -6.25
CA ASN A 281 17.61 -15.73 -6.40
C ASN A 281 18.80 -16.51 -6.98
N ALA A 282 19.59 -15.91 -7.88
CA ALA A 282 20.77 -16.53 -8.43
C ALA A 282 21.83 -16.78 -7.34
N VAL A 283 22.04 -15.83 -6.43
CA VAL A 283 22.93 -16.01 -5.27
C VAL A 283 22.36 -17.06 -4.30
N ALA A 284 21.05 -17.03 -4.03
CA ALA A 284 20.41 -18.05 -3.18
C ALA A 284 20.56 -19.47 -3.76
N GLY A 285 20.39 -19.60 -5.07
CA GLY A 285 20.55 -20.86 -5.81
C GLY A 285 21.96 -21.45 -5.72
N TYR A 286 23.01 -20.63 -5.60
CA TYR A 286 24.37 -21.11 -5.35
C TYR A 286 24.48 -21.91 -4.05
N PHE A 287 23.72 -21.51 -3.02
CA PHE A 287 23.64 -22.20 -1.73
C PHE A 287 22.56 -23.30 -1.69
N GLY A 288 21.93 -23.62 -2.82
CA GLY A 288 20.85 -24.63 -2.89
C GLY A 288 19.53 -24.14 -2.28
N GLN A 289 19.34 -22.82 -2.17
CA GLN A 289 18.12 -22.21 -1.62
C GLN A 289 17.32 -21.51 -2.75
N GLU A 290 16.01 -21.40 -2.57
CA GLU A 290 15.15 -20.63 -3.51
C GLU A 290 15.25 -19.12 -3.27
N VAL A 291 15.48 -18.73 -2.01
CA VAL A 291 15.55 -17.33 -1.53
C VAL A 291 16.73 -17.14 -0.57
N LEU A 292 17.10 -15.89 -0.34
CA LEU A 292 18.24 -15.54 0.52
C LEU A 292 17.98 -15.76 2.02
N ARG A 293 16.73 -15.98 2.44
CA ARG A 293 16.44 -16.22 3.86
C ARG A 293 17.22 -17.42 4.42
N GLY A 294 17.97 -17.18 5.49
CA GLY A 294 18.83 -18.17 6.13
C GLY A 294 20.27 -18.16 5.67
N ILE A 295 20.61 -17.44 4.57
CA ILE A 295 21.98 -17.21 4.15
C ILE A 295 22.55 -16.04 4.96
N THR A 296 23.77 -16.20 5.47
CA THR A 296 24.44 -15.22 6.32
C THR A 296 25.48 -14.40 5.54
N LEU A 297 25.85 -13.23 6.09
CA LEU A 297 26.96 -12.44 5.54
C LEU A 297 28.26 -13.24 5.50
N LYS A 298 28.49 -14.13 6.49
CA LYS A 298 29.66 -15.01 6.50
C LYS A 298 29.67 -15.95 5.31
N ASP A 299 28.52 -16.55 4.95
CA ASP A 299 28.41 -17.43 3.77
C ASP A 299 28.78 -16.70 2.48
N ILE A 300 28.32 -15.46 2.33
CA ILE A 300 28.69 -14.61 1.19
C ILE A 300 30.20 -14.33 1.17
N LEU A 301 30.80 -13.95 2.30
CA LEU A 301 32.23 -13.60 2.39
C LEU A 301 33.13 -14.82 2.16
N ASP A 302 32.81 -15.97 2.69
CA ASP A 302 33.55 -17.21 2.51
C ASP A 302 33.60 -17.69 1.04
N ASN A 303 32.56 -17.34 0.26
CA ASN A 303 32.42 -17.75 -1.14
C ASN A 303 32.54 -16.57 -2.12
N PHE A 304 33.07 -15.43 -1.67
CA PHE A 304 33.00 -14.15 -2.39
C PHE A 304 33.51 -14.23 -3.83
N LYS A 305 34.68 -14.82 -4.05
CA LYS A 305 35.31 -14.89 -5.38
C LYS A 305 34.48 -15.72 -6.36
N GLU A 306 33.97 -16.87 -5.92
CA GLU A 306 33.15 -17.73 -6.77
C GLU A 306 31.81 -17.08 -7.11
N LEU A 307 31.19 -16.39 -6.15
CA LEU A 307 29.96 -15.63 -6.37
C LEU A 307 30.19 -14.50 -7.36
N GLN A 308 31.33 -13.77 -7.23
CA GLN A 308 31.67 -12.67 -8.12
C GLN A 308 31.90 -13.15 -9.55
N GLU A 309 32.62 -14.25 -9.73
CA GLU A 309 32.90 -14.83 -11.06
C GLU A 309 31.63 -15.34 -11.74
N LYS A 310 30.66 -15.90 -10.96
CA LYS A 310 29.43 -16.49 -11.52
C LYS A 310 28.33 -15.48 -11.76
N PHE A 311 28.15 -14.51 -10.85
CA PHE A 311 26.94 -13.65 -10.82
C PHE A 311 27.25 -12.15 -10.94
N GLY A 312 28.52 -11.75 -10.84
CA GLY A 312 28.95 -10.36 -10.88
C GLY A 312 28.73 -9.59 -9.57
N ASP A 313 29.23 -8.36 -9.53
CA ASP A 313 29.26 -7.54 -8.32
C ASP A 313 27.87 -7.17 -7.82
N ARG A 314 26.94 -6.79 -8.73
CA ARG A 314 25.62 -6.29 -8.38
C ARG A 314 24.78 -7.35 -7.66
N SER A 315 24.87 -8.62 -8.05
CA SER A 315 24.16 -9.71 -7.38
C SER A 315 24.60 -9.90 -5.94
N ILE A 316 25.93 -9.76 -5.67
CA ILE A 316 26.48 -9.81 -4.30
C ILE A 316 26.00 -8.60 -3.49
N LEU A 317 26.07 -7.39 -4.05
CA LEU A 317 25.60 -6.18 -3.38
C LEU A 317 24.15 -6.30 -2.98
N ARG A 318 23.28 -6.80 -3.85
CA ARG A 318 21.85 -7.03 -3.59
C ARG A 318 21.62 -8.10 -2.51
N ALA A 319 22.41 -9.17 -2.52
CA ALA A 319 22.33 -10.20 -1.47
C ALA A 319 22.75 -9.65 -0.10
N VAL A 320 23.85 -8.86 -0.05
CA VAL A 320 24.29 -8.21 1.19
C VAL A 320 23.24 -7.19 1.67
N HIS A 321 22.66 -6.41 0.75
CA HIS A 321 21.54 -5.52 1.11
C HIS A 321 20.44 -6.28 1.83
N PHE A 322 19.96 -7.40 1.25
CA PHE A 322 18.90 -8.21 1.86
C PHE A 322 19.26 -8.67 3.27
N ILE A 323 20.46 -9.23 3.46
CA ILE A 323 20.91 -9.76 4.75
C ILE A 323 20.91 -8.66 5.81
N GLU A 324 21.55 -7.52 5.51
CA GLU A 324 21.63 -6.40 6.45
C GLU A 324 20.27 -5.72 6.68
N GLU A 325 19.44 -5.58 5.63
CA GLU A 325 18.13 -4.94 5.73
C GLU A 325 17.17 -5.77 6.59
N ASN A 326 17.25 -7.08 6.47
CA ASN A 326 16.47 -8.01 7.28
C ASN A 326 16.75 -7.87 8.79
N ASP A 327 18.02 -7.67 9.17
CA ASP A 327 18.41 -7.40 10.56
C ASP A 327 18.07 -5.95 10.98
N ARG A 328 18.15 -5.01 10.04
CA ARG A 328 17.85 -3.60 10.26
C ARG A 328 16.40 -3.38 10.64
N VAL A 329 15.46 -4.03 9.92
CA VAL A 329 14.03 -3.97 10.24
C VAL A 329 13.75 -4.44 11.67
N GLU A 330 14.39 -5.52 12.11
CA GLU A 330 14.21 -6.00 13.48
C GLU A 330 14.71 -4.97 14.52
N ASN A 331 15.81 -4.29 14.21
CA ASN A 331 16.35 -3.26 15.08
C ASN A 331 15.51 -1.95 15.02
N GLU A 332 14.91 -1.61 13.87
CA GLU A 332 13.93 -0.52 13.75
C GLU A 332 12.74 -0.75 14.68
N VAL A 333 12.18 -1.97 14.66
CA VAL A 333 11.09 -2.36 15.56
C VAL A 333 11.50 -2.25 17.02
N LYS A 334 12.69 -2.75 17.41
CA LYS A 334 13.21 -2.63 18.78
C LYS A 334 13.41 -1.17 19.20
N ALA A 335 13.94 -0.34 18.33
CA ALA A 335 14.14 1.09 18.59
C ALA A 335 12.81 1.81 18.82
N LEU A 336 11.83 1.60 17.95
CA LEU A 336 10.49 2.19 18.07
C LEU A 336 9.77 1.74 19.34
N THR A 337 9.75 0.43 19.64
CA THR A 337 9.03 -0.11 20.78
C THR A 337 9.68 0.25 22.13
N SER A 338 10.98 0.53 22.13
CA SER A 338 11.70 1.06 23.31
C SER A 338 11.65 2.59 23.43
N GLY A 339 11.04 3.30 22.47
CA GLY A 339 10.98 4.75 22.46
C GLY A 339 12.30 5.44 22.03
N ASN A 340 13.25 4.71 21.47
CA ASN A 340 14.53 5.25 21.01
C ASN A 340 14.42 5.79 19.57
N ILE A 341 13.82 6.98 19.43
CA ILE A 341 13.56 7.59 18.12
C ILE A 341 14.86 7.92 17.37
N ASP A 342 15.92 8.33 18.05
CA ASP A 342 17.19 8.67 17.40
C ASP A 342 17.84 7.45 16.74
N GLU A 343 17.80 6.30 17.39
CA GLU A 343 18.28 5.04 16.82
C GLU A 343 17.39 4.58 15.65
N PHE A 344 16.06 4.73 15.75
CA PHE A 344 15.16 4.44 14.67
C PHE A 344 15.48 5.29 13.42
N LEU A 345 15.62 6.61 13.58
CA LEU A 345 15.97 7.50 12.47
C LEU A 345 17.33 7.14 11.86
N ARG A 346 18.31 6.79 12.69
CA ARG A 346 19.63 6.31 12.22
C ARG A 346 19.48 5.05 11.36
N LEU A 347 18.65 4.11 11.76
CA LEU A 347 18.40 2.88 11.01
C LEU A 347 17.69 3.15 9.68
N VAL A 348 16.67 4.03 9.66
CA VAL A 348 15.98 4.46 8.44
C VAL A 348 16.96 5.11 7.45
N SER A 349 17.85 6.01 7.93
CA SER A 349 18.90 6.60 7.09
C SER A 349 19.84 5.52 6.53
N LYS A 350 20.23 4.53 7.34
CA LYS A 350 21.09 3.41 6.89
C LYS A 350 20.37 2.50 5.89
N SER A 351 19.06 2.33 5.98
CA SER A 351 18.25 1.65 4.98
C SER A 351 18.29 2.39 3.65
N GLY A 352 18.17 3.72 3.65
CA GLY A 352 18.33 4.57 2.46
C GLY A 352 19.72 4.45 1.83
N ASP A 353 20.77 4.51 2.65
CA ASP A 353 22.15 4.29 2.21
C ASP A 353 22.34 2.92 1.55
N SER A 354 21.77 1.86 2.16
CA SER A 354 21.87 0.50 1.64
C SER A 354 21.09 0.34 0.33
N SER A 355 19.92 0.94 0.23
CA SER A 355 19.14 0.98 -1.01
C SER A 355 19.91 1.67 -2.14
N TYR A 356 20.58 2.80 -1.84
CA TYR A 356 21.36 3.52 -2.84
C TYR A 356 22.63 2.74 -3.26
N LYS A 357 23.40 2.27 -2.30
CA LYS A 357 24.76 1.73 -2.51
C LYS A 357 24.75 0.26 -2.92
N TYR A 358 23.85 -0.54 -2.33
CA TYR A 358 23.88 -2.01 -2.47
C TYR A 358 22.72 -2.52 -3.31
N LEU A 359 21.47 -2.15 -2.99
CA LEU A 359 20.32 -2.57 -3.78
C LEU A 359 20.32 -1.93 -5.16
N GLN A 360 20.74 -0.68 -5.25
CA GLN A 360 20.84 0.11 -6.49
C GLN A 360 19.49 0.23 -7.20
N ASN A 361 18.46 0.62 -6.44
CA ASN A 361 17.10 0.85 -6.95
C ASN A 361 16.70 2.33 -6.98
N ILE A 362 17.67 3.25 -6.98
CA ILE A 362 17.41 4.70 -6.93
C ILE A 362 17.14 5.28 -8.31
N TYR A 363 17.83 4.78 -9.32
CA TYR A 363 17.64 5.16 -10.72
C TYR A 363 17.97 3.99 -11.66
N SER A 364 17.36 4.01 -12.85
CA SER A 364 17.72 3.05 -13.90
C SER A 364 18.97 3.49 -14.64
N THR A 365 19.87 2.55 -14.90
CA THR A 365 21.06 2.80 -15.74
C THR A 365 20.70 2.99 -17.22
N LYS A 366 19.46 2.66 -17.61
CA LYS A 366 18.94 2.83 -18.97
C LYS A 366 18.54 4.29 -19.25
N ASP A 367 18.19 5.06 -18.20
CA ASP A 367 17.82 6.47 -18.29
C ASP A 367 18.56 7.28 -17.23
N THR A 368 19.73 7.81 -17.61
CA THR A 368 20.54 8.63 -16.72
C THR A 368 20.15 10.11 -16.69
N ALA A 369 19.23 10.54 -17.54
CA ALA A 369 18.73 11.91 -17.59
C ALA A 369 17.60 12.16 -16.60
N ASN A 370 16.79 11.12 -16.32
CA ASN A 370 15.61 11.22 -15.46
C ASN A 370 15.83 10.47 -14.15
N GLN A 371 16.40 11.13 -13.16
CA GLN A 371 16.76 10.58 -11.85
C GLN A 371 15.96 11.29 -10.73
N GLY A 372 14.64 11.27 -10.83
CA GLY A 372 13.77 11.99 -9.90
C GLY A 372 13.99 11.61 -8.43
N ILE A 373 14.17 10.31 -8.13
CA ILE A 373 14.44 9.84 -6.75
C ILE A 373 15.77 10.38 -6.24
N SER A 374 16.85 10.30 -7.03
CA SER A 374 18.17 10.85 -6.64
C SER A 374 18.06 12.35 -6.35
N LEU A 375 17.37 13.09 -7.21
CA LEU A 375 17.14 14.53 -7.02
C LEU A 375 16.31 14.79 -5.76
N GLY A 376 15.26 14.02 -5.54
CA GLY A 376 14.40 14.12 -4.36
C GLY A 376 15.14 13.85 -3.05
N LEU A 377 15.98 12.83 -3.01
CA LEU A 377 16.84 12.50 -1.86
C LEU A 377 17.83 13.64 -1.58
N MET A 378 18.58 14.10 -2.59
CA MET A 378 19.52 15.23 -2.46
C MET A 378 18.82 16.49 -1.92
N MET A 379 17.66 16.85 -2.46
CA MET A 379 16.92 18.04 -2.02
C MET A 379 16.38 17.85 -0.59
N SER A 380 15.94 16.64 -0.25
CA SER A 380 15.50 16.34 1.11
C SER A 380 16.64 16.47 2.12
N GLU A 381 17.83 15.95 1.82
CA GLU A 381 19.01 16.09 2.66
C GLU A 381 19.37 17.56 2.90
N ILE A 382 19.32 18.38 1.84
CA ILE A 382 19.55 19.83 1.93
C ILE A 382 18.50 20.52 2.83
N PHE A 383 17.22 20.22 2.65
CA PHE A 383 16.14 20.89 3.41
C PHE A 383 16.01 20.38 4.85
N LEU A 384 16.42 19.14 5.11
CA LEU A 384 16.45 18.59 6.48
C LEU A 384 17.67 19.08 7.27
N GLY A 385 18.64 19.72 6.62
CA GLY A 385 19.85 20.27 7.21
C GLY A 385 20.97 19.25 7.38
N ASP A 386 22.21 19.74 7.42
CA ASP A 386 23.45 18.96 7.63
C ASP A 386 23.66 17.80 6.63
N ASN A 387 23.13 17.89 5.40
CA ASN A 387 23.20 16.85 4.37
C ASN A 387 22.85 15.44 4.90
N GLY A 388 21.80 15.34 5.73
CA GLY A 388 21.43 14.09 6.39
C GLY A 388 22.47 13.56 7.40
N SER A 389 23.48 14.34 7.71
CA SER A 389 24.56 13.90 8.60
C SER A 389 24.14 13.91 10.04
N TYR A 390 24.45 12.84 10.76
CA TYR A 390 24.29 12.71 12.19
C TYR A 390 25.34 13.58 12.89
N SER A 391 24.97 14.81 13.27
CA SER A 391 25.85 15.71 14.01
C SER A 391 25.41 15.85 15.46
N ASN A 392 26.36 15.87 16.37
CA ASN A 392 26.13 16.00 17.81
C ASN A 392 25.13 14.99 18.42
N GLY A 393 24.97 13.82 17.82
CA GLY A 393 24.09 12.77 18.33
C GLY A 393 22.62 12.85 17.88
N ALA A 394 22.27 13.74 16.93
CA ALA A 394 20.91 13.85 16.42
C ALA A 394 20.88 14.26 14.92
N TYR A 395 19.84 13.86 14.21
CA TYR A 395 19.51 14.41 12.89
C TYR A 395 18.88 15.80 13.06
N SER A 396 19.27 16.77 12.24
CA SER A 396 18.88 18.17 12.42
C SER A 396 17.35 18.33 12.36
N ASN A 397 16.71 18.00 11.23
CA ASN A 397 15.26 18.11 11.07
C ASN A 397 14.60 16.80 10.60
N GLY A 398 15.36 15.73 10.39
CA GLY A 398 14.82 14.45 9.98
C GLY A 398 15.73 13.64 9.07
N VAL A 399 15.19 12.59 8.47
CA VAL A 399 15.88 11.66 7.57
C VAL A 399 15.01 11.36 6.35
N CYS A 400 15.64 10.89 5.27
CA CYS A 400 14.92 10.47 4.06
C CYS A 400 15.48 9.18 3.49
N ARG A 401 14.66 8.50 2.69
CA ARG A 401 15.05 7.32 1.91
C ARG A 401 14.15 7.14 0.69
N VAL A 402 14.55 6.26 -0.23
CA VAL A 402 13.64 5.79 -1.27
C VAL A 402 12.42 5.10 -0.65
N HIS A 403 11.28 5.21 -1.29
CA HIS A 403 10.04 4.59 -0.87
C HIS A 403 9.53 3.60 -1.94
N GLY A 404 9.13 2.39 -1.50
CA GLY A 404 8.63 1.34 -2.39
C GLY A 404 9.71 0.76 -3.32
N GLY A 405 9.32 0.38 -4.53
CA GLY A 405 10.19 -0.35 -5.46
C GLY A 405 11.42 0.42 -5.96
N GLY A 406 11.39 1.75 -5.92
CA GLY A 406 12.49 2.58 -6.42
C GLY A 406 12.45 2.79 -7.94
N PHE A 407 13.59 3.11 -8.54
CA PHE A 407 13.85 3.51 -9.92
C PHE A 407 13.05 4.74 -10.38
N ALA A 408 11.81 4.88 -9.98
CA ALA A 408 10.91 6.02 -10.16
C ALA A 408 9.92 6.12 -8.99
N GLY A 409 9.08 7.13 -8.97
CA GLY A 409 7.99 7.29 -8.01
C GLY A 409 8.36 8.17 -6.83
N THR A 410 8.43 7.63 -5.63
CA THR A 410 8.41 8.43 -4.40
C THR A 410 9.61 8.23 -3.49
N ILE A 411 9.83 9.23 -2.63
CA ILE A 411 10.73 9.16 -1.47
C ILE A 411 9.92 9.33 -0.18
N LEU A 412 10.38 8.70 0.88
CA LEU A 412 9.90 8.88 2.25
C LEU A 412 10.85 9.81 3.00
N ALA A 413 10.30 10.78 3.72
CA ALA A 413 11.02 11.55 4.73
C ALA A 413 10.30 11.45 6.08
N ILE A 414 11.06 11.37 7.16
CA ILE A 414 10.58 11.47 8.54
C ILE A 414 11.10 12.79 9.07
N VAL A 415 10.20 13.75 9.22
CA VAL A 415 10.52 15.18 9.41
C VAL A 415 10.01 15.65 10.76
N LYS A 416 10.81 16.45 11.51
CA LYS A 416 10.34 17.09 12.74
C LYS A 416 9.10 17.94 12.49
N ASP A 417 8.13 17.90 13.38
CA ASP A 417 6.85 18.59 13.23
C ASP A 417 7.00 20.11 13.03
N ASN A 418 7.98 20.72 13.65
CA ASN A 418 8.25 22.16 13.47
C ASN A 418 8.90 22.54 12.12
N ALA A 419 9.41 21.56 11.37
CA ALA A 419 10.04 21.75 10.06
C ALA A 419 9.19 21.21 8.89
N VAL A 420 8.14 20.46 9.16
CA VAL A 420 7.40 19.69 8.15
C VAL A 420 6.73 20.59 7.08
N ASP A 421 6.14 21.73 7.47
CA ASP A 421 5.48 22.61 6.53
C ASP A 421 6.48 23.33 5.60
N GLU A 422 7.66 23.67 6.12
CA GLU A 422 8.73 24.27 5.32
C GLU A 422 9.31 23.22 4.35
N TYR A 423 9.60 22.03 4.84
CA TYR A 423 10.04 20.91 4.01
C TYR A 423 9.08 20.65 2.86
N ARG A 424 7.78 20.50 3.14
CA ARG A 424 6.75 20.26 2.12
C ARG A 424 6.73 21.36 1.07
N ARG A 425 6.65 22.65 1.50
CA ARG A 425 6.67 23.78 0.55
C ARG A 425 7.92 23.82 -0.33
N ASN A 426 9.07 23.41 0.21
CA ASN A 426 10.30 23.41 -0.56
C ASN A 426 10.33 22.25 -1.57
N MET A 427 9.83 21.07 -1.20
CA MET A 427 9.68 19.94 -2.12
C MET A 427 8.64 20.23 -3.21
N ASP A 428 7.53 20.88 -2.87
CA ASP A 428 6.50 21.29 -3.83
C ASP A 428 7.06 22.29 -4.88
N LYS A 429 7.96 23.20 -4.50
CA LYS A 429 8.64 24.10 -5.45
C LYS A 429 9.48 23.36 -6.50
N ILE A 430 10.01 22.16 -6.14
CA ILE A 430 10.86 21.37 -7.03
C ILE A 430 10.01 20.43 -7.91
N PHE A 431 9.03 19.74 -7.32
CA PHE A 431 8.29 18.67 -7.98
C PHE A 431 6.85 19.06 -8.36
N GLY A 432 6.44 20.28 -8.05
CA GLY A 432 5.10 20.82 -8.33
C GLY A 432 4.18 20.78 -7.13
N ASP A 433 3.16 21.64 -7.16
CA ASP A 433 2.20 21.79 -6.06
C ASP A 433 1.54 20.46 -5.69
N GLY A 434 1.55 20.13 -4.39
CA GLY A 434 0.98 18.90 -3.87
C GLY A 434 1.83 17.64 -4.12
N ALA A 435 3.06 17.77 -4.61
CA ALA A 435 3.97 16.63 -4.77
C ALA A 435 4.37 16.03 -3.43
N SER A 436 4.49 16.85 -2.38
CA SER A 436 4.84 16.39 -1.03
C SER A 436 3.62 16.38 -0.13
N MET A 437 3.30 15.20 0.41
CA MET A 437 2.13 14.94 1.25
C MET A 437 2.55 14.51 2.65
N ILE A 438 1.87 15.06 3.67
CA ILE A 438 2.05 14.63 5.06
C ILE A 438 1.11 13.44 5.31
N LEU A 439 1.66 12.34 5.78
CA LEU A 439 0.93 11.13 6.11
C LEU A 439 0.76 10.96 7.62
N GLN A 440 -0.37 10.43 8.01
CA GLN A 440 -0.66 9.97 9.38
C GLN A 440 -0.83 8.44 9.36
N ILE A 441 -0.39 7.78 10.42
CA ILE A 441 -0.56 6.33 10.55
C ILE A 441 -1.99 6.05 11.02
N ARG A 442 -2.76 5.39 10.17
CA ARG A 442 -4.15 5.03 10.45
C ARG A 442 -4.20 3.75 11.30
N HIS A 443 -4.95 3.76 12.42
CA HIS A 443 -4.99 2.66 13.38
C HIS A 443 -5.72 1.40 12.89
N CYS A 444 -6.56 1.48 11.86
CA CYS A 444 -7.30 0.36 11.31
C CYS A 444 -7.10 0.22 9.80
N GLY A 445 -7.14 -1.01 9.33
CA GLY A 445 -7.15 -1.34 7.91
C GLY A 445 -8.51 -1.14 7.26
N GLY A 446 -8.92 -2.10 6.42
CA GLY A 446 -10.24 -2.10 5.82
C GLY A 446 -11.35 -2.14 6.88
N VAL A 447 -12.32 -1.23 6.80
CA VAL A 447 -13.35 -1.07 7.82
C VAL A 447 -14.71 -0.69 7.22
N ARG A 448 -15.78 -1.15 7.86
CA ARG A 448 -17.13 -0.63 7.65
C ARG A 448 -17.31 0.61 8.53
N ILE A 449 -17.71 1.71 7.90
CA ILE A 449 -17.98 2.98 8.59
C ILE A 449 -19.36 2.97 9.21
N ILE A 450 -20.33 2.56 8.41
CA ILE A 450 -21.77 2.50 8.79
C ILE A 450 -22.37 1.24 8.22
#